data_30dffeca6516fbd49985a52905ecb696
#
_entry.id   30dffeca6516fbd49985a52905ecb696
#
_cell.length_a   1.000
_cell.length_b   1.000
_cell.length_c   1.000
_cell.angle_alpha   90.00
_cell.angle_beta   90.00
_cell.angle_gamma   90.00
#
_symmetry.space_group_name_H-M   'P 1'
#
loop_
_entity.id
_entity.type
_entity.pdbx_description
1 polymer ?
#
loop_
_entity_poly.entity_id
_entity_poly.type
_entity_poly.pdbx_seq_one_letter_code
_entity_poly.pdbx_strand_id
1 'polypeptide(L)'
;MKTTLNSKDYVAFARKFVKETVDRMGVEELKDFAINAIHEDLQDVYDDLGQRGVFEDMQSWDEDVFLEVAEDFDLEFEGIE
;
A
#
# COMPACT_ATOMS: atom_id res chain seq x y z
N MET A 1 -7.29 0.87 -18.78
CA MET A 1 -6.43 0.25 -17.76
C MET A 1 -5.83 1.32 -16.87
N LYS A 2 -5.98 1.17 -15.58
CA LYS A 2 -5.50 2.15 -14.61
C LYS A 2 -4.34 1.55 -13.82
N THR A 3 -3.12 2.01 -14.07
CA THR A 3 -1.90 1.49 -13.44
C THR A 3 -1.28 2.47 -12.46
N THR A 4 -1.79 3.70 -12.40
CA THR A 4 -1.35 4.72 -11.46
C THR A 4 -2.55 5.48 -10.91
N LEU A 5 -2.37 6.16 -9.79
CA LEU A 5 -3.40 6.94 -9.14
C LEU A 5 -2.96 8.40 -9.09
N ASN A 6 -3.94 9.33 -9.05
CA ASN A 6 -3.61 10.72 -8.78
C ASN A 6 -3.14 10.86 -7.32
N SER A 7 -2.56 12.00 -6.96
CA SER A 7 -1.97 12.19 -5.62
C SER A 7 -2.96 11.93 -4.49
N LYS A 8 -4.20 12.38 -4.64
CA LYS A 8 -5.23 12.20 -3.62
C LYS A 8 -5.60 10.73 -3.45
N ASP A 9 -5.83 10.03 -4.55
CA ASP A 9 -6.19 8.61 -4.52
C ASP A 9 -5.02 7.77 -4.05
N TYR A 10 -3.78 8.12 -4.45
CA TYR A 10 -2.60 7.41 -4.01
C TYR A 10 -2.44 7.47 -2.48
N VAL A 11 -2.62 8.64 -1.89
CA VAL A 11 -2.54 8.80 -0.44
C VAL A 11 -3.60 7.97 0.26
N ALA A 12 -4.84 8.01 -0.25
CA ALA A 12 -5.93 7.20 0.31
C ALA A 12 -5.65 5.71 0.18
N PHE A 13 -5.13 5.29 -0.95
CA PHE A 13 -4.75 3.89 -1.19
C PHE A 13 -3.67 3.43 -0.19
N ALA A 14 -2.61 4.22 -0.05
CA ALA A 14 -1.51 3.89 0.84
C ALA A 14 -1.98 3.79 2.29
N ARG A 15 -2.79 4.74 2.73
CA ARG A 15 -3.34 4.72 4.09
C ARG A 15 -4.20 3.49 4.33
N LYS A 16 -5.06 3.16 3.39
CA LYS A 16 -5.93 1.99 3.52
C LYS A 16 -5.12 0.71 3.55
N PHE A 17 -4.14 0.59 2.66
CA PHE A 17 -3.25 -0.57 2.64
C PHE A 17 -2.55 -0.76 3.99
N VAL A 18 -1.93 0.31 4.51
CA VAL A 18 -1.19 0.25 5.76
C VAL A 18 -2.10 -0.13 6.92
N LYS A 19 -3.27 0.50 6.99
CA LYS A 19 -4.24 0.21 8.05
C LYS A 19 -4.69 -1.25 8.04
N GLU A 20 -5.06 -1.76 6.87
CA GLU A 20 -5.51 -3.15 6.74
C GLU A 20 -4.38 -4.13 7.07
N THR A 21 -3.17 -3.84 6.62
CA THR A 21 -2.01 -4.68 6.89
C THR A 21 -1.72 -4.76 8.39
N VAL A 22 -1.73 -3.62 9.07
CA VAL A 22 -1.45 -3.55 10.51
C VAL A 22 -2.56 -4.23 11.31
N ASP A 23 -3.82 -4.05 10.90
CA ASP A 23 -4.96 -4.71 11.56
C ASP A 23 -4.81 -6.24 11.49
N ARG A 24 -4.32 -6.76 10.38
CA ARG A 24 -4.10 -8.20 10.21
C ARG A 24 -2.90 -8.74 11.00
N MET A 25 -1.96 -7.87 11.34
CA MET A 25 -0.81 -8.25 12.16
C MET A 25 -1.16 -8.45 13.63
N GLY A 26 -2.28 -7.90 14.09
CA GLY A 26 -2.70 -8.02 15.48
C GLY A 26 -1.84 -7.23 16.47
N VAL A 27 -1.16 -6.20 16.00
CA VAL A 27 -0.25 -5.38 16.83
C VAL A 27 -0.97 -4.13 17.39
N GLU A 28 -2.04 -4.34 18.11
CA GLU A 28 -2.89 -3.23 18.57
C GLU A 28 -2.15 -2.20 19.43
N GLU A 29 -1.30 -2.65 20.33
CA GLU A 29 -0.56 -1.75 21.25
C GLU A 29 0.47 -0.89 20.53
N LEU A 30 1.02 -1.40 19.41
CA LEU A 30 2.04 -0.71 18.63
C LEU A 30 1.52 -0.27 17.27
N LYS A 31 0.21 -0.22 17.12
CA LYS A 31 -0.43 0.06 15.84
C LYS A 31 0.05 1.36 15.20
N ASP A 32 0.05 2.45 15.97
CA ASP A 32 0.48 3.75 15.46
C ASP A 32 1.95 3.73 15.05
N PHE A 33 2.79 3.07 15.83
CA PHE A 33 4.20 2.94 15.51
C PHE A 33 4.39 2.13 14.22
N ALA A 34 3.67 1.01 14.08
CA ALA A 34 3.76 0.17 12.89
C ALA A 34 3.27 0.90 11.65
N ILE A 35 2.17 1.65 11.76
CA ILE A 35 1.64 2.45 10.66
C ILE A 35 2.69 3.46 10.19
N ASN A 36 3.30 4.19 11.11
CA ASN A 36 4.31 5.18 10.78
C ASN A 36 5.55 4.55 10.14
N ALA A 37 6.00 3.42 10.66
CA ALA A 37 7.17 2.72 10.12
C ALA A 37 6.93 2.24 8.69
N ILE A 38 5.76 1.67 8.41
CA ILE A 38 5.41 1.22 7.07
C ILE A 38 5.27 2.40 6.12
N HIS A 39 4.65 3.51 6.57
CA HIS A 39 4.54 4.71 5.74
C HIS A 39 5.91 5.27 5.37
N GLU A 40 6.86 5.28 6.29
CA GLU A 40 8.23 5.74 6.01
C GLU A 40 8.89 4.85 4.97
N ASP A 41 8.77 3.53 5.11
CA ASP A 41 9.31 2.59 4.12
C ASP A 41 8.70 2.82 2.74
N LEU A 42 7.37 2.96 2.67
CA LEU A 42 6.69 3.19 1.40
C LEU A 42 7.08 4.54 0.80
N GLN A 43 7.27 5.56 1.64
CA GLN A 43 7.71 6.88 1.16
C GLN A 43 9.11 6.80 0.55
N ASP A 44 10.03 6.07 1.17
CA ASP A 44 11.38 5.88 0.64
C ASP A 44 11.33 5.16 -0.71
N VAL A 45 10.51 4.13 -0.83
CA VAL A 45 10.34 3.42 -2.11
C VAL A 45 9.73 4.35 -3.16
N TYR A 46 8.76 5.17 -2.77
CA TYR A 46 8.12 6.12 -3.68
C TYR A 46 9.14 7.11 -4.22
N ASP A 47 10.01 7.65 -3.36
CA ASP A 47 11.04 8.60 -3.76
C ASP A 47 12.04 8.00 -4.74
N ASP A 48 12.34 6.71 -4.60
CA ASP A 48 13.28 6.02 -5.48
C ASP A 48 12.64 5.49 -6.77
N LEU A 49 11.46 4.86 -6.65
CA LEU A 49 10.87 4.06 -7.73
C LEU A 49 9.49 4.53 -8.19
N GLY A 50 8.89 5.50 -7.48
CA GLY A 50 7.55 5.99 -7.80
C GLY A 50 6.45 5.04 -7.35
N GLN A 51 5.22 5.30 -7.83
CA GLN A 51 4.05 4.51 -7.43
C GLN A 51 4.19 3.03 -7.75
N ARG A 52 4.74 2.69 -8.91
CA ARG A 52 4.88 1.30 -9.31
C ARG A 52 5.76 0.52 -8.34
N GLY A 53 6.87 1.12 -7.89
CA GLY A 53 7.73 0.49 -6.89
C GLY A 53 7.02 0.28 -5.56
N VAL A 54 6.21 1.26 -5.14
CA VAL A 54 5.41 1.13 -3.92
C VAL A 54 4.40 -0.01 -4.04
N PHE A 55 3.74 -0.13 -5.18
CA PHE A 55 2.77 -1.21 -5.38
C PHE A 55 3.44 -2.58 -5.36
N GLU A 56 4.62 -2.71 -5.94
CA GLU A 56 5.39 -3.95 -5.88
C GLU A 56 5.81 -4.28 -4.45
N ASP A 57 6.21 -3.28 -3.67
CA ASP A 57 6.57 -3.45 -2.27
C ASP A 57 5.37 -3.87 -1.43
N MET A 58 4.21 -3.27 -1.68
CA MET A 58 2.96 -3.65 -1.01
C MET A 58 2.60 -5.11 -1.26
N GLN A 59 2.80 -5.61 -2.48
CA GLN A 59 2.57 -7.01 -2.78
C GLN A 59 3.49 -7.93 -1.97
N SER A 60 4.72 -7.51 -1.73
CA SER A 60 5.65 -8.25 -0.89
C SER A 60 5.23 -8.26 0.58
N TRP A 61 4.61 -7.17 1.05
CA TRP A 61 4.13 -7.08 2.43
C TRP A 61 2.93 -7.98 2.67
N ASP A 62 1.88 -7.80 1.86
CA ASP A 62 0.66 -8.59 1.97
C ASP A 62 -0.11 -8.48 0.64
N GLU A 63 0.04 -9.49 -0.18
CA GLU A 63 -0.58 -9.54 -1.50
C GLU A 63 -2.10 -9.50 -1.43
N ASP A 64 -2.69 -10.21 -0.47
CA ASP A 64 -4.15 -10.26 -0.33
C ASP A 64 -4.72 -8.88 -0.01
N VAL A 65 -4.11 -8.16 0.93
CA VAL A 65 -4.53 -6.80 1.26
C VAL A 65 -4.34 -5.88 0.06
N PHE A 66 -3.20 -6.00 -0.63
CA PHE A 66 -2.92 -5.16 -1.80
C PHE A 66 -4.01 -5.37 -2.87
N LEU A 67 -4.37 -6.60 -3.17
CA LEU A 67 -5.38 -6.90 -4.18
C LEU A 67 -6.75 -6.37 -3.77
N GLU A 68 -7.14 -6.49 -2.52
CA GLU A 68 -8.39 -5.95 -2.02
C GLU A 68 -8.46 -4.43 -2.17
N VAL A 69 -7.41 -3.73 -1.77
CA VAL A 69 -7.38 -2.27 -1.86
C VAL A 69 -7.29 -1.82 -3.31
N ALA A 70 -6.52 -2.52 -4.14
CA ALA A 70 -6.44 -2.22 -5.57
C ALA A 70 -7.80 -2.31 -6.24
N GLU A 71 -8.60 -3.31 -5.88
CA GLU A 71 -9.95 -3.48 -6.41
C GLU A 71 -10.85 -2.31 -6.01
N ASP A 72 -10.74 -1.84 -4.77
CA ASP A 72 -11.52 -0.69 -4.29
C ASP A 72 -11.24 0.59 -5.06
N PHE A 73 -10.06 0.72 -5.65
CA PHE A 73 -9.66 1.90 -6.42
C PHE A 73 -9.66 1.66 -7.93
N ASP A 74 -10.20 0.52 -8.37
CA ASP A 74 -10.19 0.12 -9.79
C ASP A 74 -8.78 0.13 -10.40
N LEU A 75 -7.78 -0.17 -9.59
CA LEU A 75 -6.40 -0.18 -10.01
C LEU A 75 -6.06 -1.52 -10.69
N GLU A 76 -5.54 -1.45 -11.90
CA GLU A 76 -4.99 -2.61 -12.60
C GLU A 76 -3.48 -2.49 -12.59
N PHE A 77 -2.80 -3.48 -12.06
CA PHE A 77 -1.35 -3.49 -11.94
C PHE A 77 -0.80 -4.71 -12.64
N GLU A 78 0.15 -4.53 -13.53
CA GLU A 78 0.68 -5.62 -14.35
C GLU A 78 1.29 -6.78 -13.55
N GLY A 79 1.76 -6.50 -12.35
CA GLY A 79 2.29 -7.53 -11.46
C GLY A 79 1.23 -8.34 -10.72
N ILE A 80 -0.05 -7.98 -10.87
CA ILE A 80 -1.17 -8.65 -10.20
C ILE A 80 -1.73 -9.72 -11.13
N GLU A 81 -1.70 -10.94 -10.70
CA GLU A 81 -2.29 -12.04 -11.45
C GLU A 81 -3.00 -13.03 -10.52
#